data_5df06f1bff9da1bc27c3210533d36aa6
#
_entry.id   5df06f1bff9da1bc27c3210533d36aa6
#
_cell.length_a   1.000
_cell.length_b   1.000
_cell.length_c   1.000
_cell.angle_alpha   90.00
_cell.angle_beta   90.00
_cell.angle_gamma   90.00
#
_symmetry.space_group_name_H-M   'P 1'
#
loop_
_entity.id
_entity.type
_entity.pdbx_description
1 polymer ?
#
loop_
_entity_poly.entity_id
_entity_poly.type
_entity_poly.pdbx_seq_one_letter_code
_entity_poly.pdbx_strand_id
1 'polypeptide(L)'
;MQPKIIGISGSPIKNSNTDRLVQAVLNSSGLESEFVKLSKLNITPCIACLGCKKDNICKVKDDFPQLAEKVKKADAIVVGGYAPYGSVDGFTKAFLERLFSFRHQNGLNRGRLAVVVASGIGRGAPGLEETSQQIEHALTVEGMEILGNLKITGNPECLVCGFGSTCSMSALPWVFGDDTTVTPDKFCKVEDQSDVWDQAKQLGPNIAEKIKNRVLM
;
A
#
# COMPACT_ATOMS: atom_id res chain seq x y z
N MET A 1 18.97 -0.74 -18.58
CA MET A 1 18.10 -1.68 -17.82
C MET A 1 16.66 -1.39 -18.21
N GLN A 2 15.81 -2.39 -18.30
CA GLN A 2 14.38 -2.15 -18.52
C GLN A 2 13.76 -1.53 -17.25
N PRO A 3 12.88 -0.53 -17.39
CA PRO A 3 12.19 0.08 -16.27
C PRO A 3 11.37 -0.93 -15.49
N LYS A 4 11.39 -0.81 -14.15
CA LYS A 4 10.71 -1.73 -13.23
C LYS A 4 9.79 -0.99 -12.28
N ILE A 5 8.67 -1.63 -11.95
CA ILE A 5 7.75 -1.16 -10.94
C ILE A 5 7.51 -2.25 -9.88
N ILE A 6 7.50 -1.87 -8.60
CA ILE A 6 7.19 -2.81 -7.51
C ILE A 6 5.92 -2.39 -6.78
N GLY A 7 5.02 -3.34 -6.55
CA GLY A 7 3.80 -3.16 -5.76
C GLY A 7 3.93 -3.86 -4.41
N ILE A 8 3.63 -3.14 -3.36
CA ILE A 8 3.70 -3.60 -1.97
C ILE A 8 2.30 -3.56 -1.36
N SER A 9 1.83 -4.66 -0.78
CA SER A 9 0.55 -4.70 -0.08
C SER A 9 0.72 -5.17 1.37
N GLY A 10 0.21 -4.37 2.32
CA GLY A 10 0.14 -4.71 3.74
C GLY A 10 -1.09 -5.52 4.14
N SER A 11 -2.08 -5.67 3.25
CA SER A 11 -3.27 -6.45 3.60
C SER A 11 -2.93 -7.91 3.91
N PRO A 12 -3.40 -8.49 5.03
CA PRO A 12 -3.19 -9.91 5.33
C PRO A 12 -4.11 -10.84 4.52
N ILE A 13 -5.20 -10.32 3.98
CA ILE A 13 -6.23 -11.09 3.27
C ILE A 13 -5.73 -11.42 1.86
N LYS A 14 -5.78 -12.71 1.49
CA LYS A 14 -5.42 -13.15 0.14
C LYS A 14 -6.34 -12.53 -0.90
N ASN A 15 -5.75 -11.97 -1.96
CA ASN A 15 -6.47 -11.33 -3.07
C ASN A 15 -7.47 -10.25 -2.60
N SER A 16 -7.06 -9.44 -1.61
CA SER A 16 -7.88 -8.36 -1.05
C SER A 16 -8.16 -7.25 -2.09
N ASN A 17 -9.10 -6.35 -1.77
CA ASN A 17 -9.32 -5.15 -2.57
C ASN A 17 -8.03 -4.34 -2.73
N THR A 18 -7.24 -4.20 -1.67
CA THR A 18 -5.91 -3.55 -1.70
C THR A 18 -4.95 -4.26 -2.65
N ASP A 19 -4.86 -5.60 -2.59
CA ASP A 19 -3.99 -6.38 -3.47
C ASP A 19 -4.34 -6.16 -4.94
N ARG A 20 -5.64 -6.26 -5.27
CA ARG A 20 -6.13 -6.12 -6.65
C ARG A 20 -5.93 -4.72 -7.21
N LEU A 21 -6.11 -3.67 -6.37
CA LEU A 21 -5.89 -2.31 -6.81
C LEU A 21 -4.40 -2.01 -7.06
N VAL A 22 -3.52 -2.48 -6.17
CA VAL A 22 -2.07 -2.41 -6.40
C VAL A 22 -1.70 -3.11 -7.71
N GLN A 23 -2.21 -4.34 -7.92
CA GLN A 23 -1.95 -5.09 -9.15
C GLN A 23 -2.54 -4.42 -10.40
N ALA A 24 -3.68 -3.73 -10.29
CA ALA A 24 -4.27 -2.99 -11.41
C ALA A 24 -3.31 -1.89 -11.91
N VAL A 25 -2.67 -1.15 -11.01
CA VAL A 25 -1.64 -0.15 -11.36
C VAL A 25 -0.44 -0.82 -12.01
N LEU A 26 0.05 -1.94 -11.44
CA LEU A 26 1.19 -2.66 -12.00
C LEU A 26 0.90 -3.16 -13.42
N ASN A 27 -0.22 -3.85 -13.60
CA ASN A 27 -0.59 -4.48 -14.86
C ASN A 27 -0.84 -3.45 -15.97
N SER A 28 -1.43 -2.29 -15.64
CA SER A 28 -1.68 -1.23 -16.61
C SER A 28 -0.44 -0.47 -17.04
N SER A 29 0.67 -0.59 -16.30
CA SER A 29 1.92 0.12 -16.63
C SER A 29 2.65 -0.42 -17.87
N GLY A 30 2.44 -1.69 -18.21
CA GLY A 30 3.20 -2.37 -19.26
C GLY A 30 4.71 -2.55 -18.96
N LEU A 31 5.14 -2.22 -17.73
CA LEU A 31 6.53 -2.36 -17.28
C LEU A 31 6.79 -3.74 -16.67
N GLU A 32 8.06 -4.12 -16.57
CA GLU A 32 8.44 -5.25 -15.70
C GLU A 32 8.00 -4.97 -14.28
N SER A 33 7.16 -5.83 -13.72
CA SER A 33 6.54 -5.58 -12.41
C SER A 33 6.68 -6.75 -11.46
N GLU A 34 6.78 -6.46 -10.16
CA GLU A 34 6.74 -7.45 -9.08
C GLU A 34 5.70 -7.03 -8.04
N PHE A 35 4.87 -7.97 -7.60
CA PHE A 35 3.93 -7.78 -6.49
C PHE A 35 4.42 -8.48 -5.24
N VAL A 36 4.50 -7.76 -4.13
CA VAL A 36 4.95 -8.26 -2.83
C VAL A 36 3.86 -8.10 -1.79
N LYS A 37 3.55 -9.17 -1.08
CA LYS A 37 2.61 -9.18 0.03
C LYS A 37 3.37 -9.24 1.35
N LEU A 38 3.31 -8.15 2.13
CA LEU A 38 4.09 -8.00 3.37
C LEU A 38 3.71 -9.04 4.42
N SER A 39 2.45 -9.44 4.49
CA SER A 39 1.98 -10.47 5.43
C SER A 39 2.58 -11.87 5.22
N LYS A 40 3.32 -12.08 4.13
CA LYS A 40 4.08 -13.31 3.86
C LYS A 40 5.56 -13.20 4.22
N LEU A 41 5.99 -12.05 4.71
CA LEU A 41 7.36 -11.75 5.06
C LEU A 41 7.45 -11.50 6.56
N ASN A 42 8.57 -11.87 7.15
CA ASN A 42 8.90 -11.51 8.50
C ASN A 42 9.69 -10.18 8.47
N ILE A 43 8.97 -9.05 8.61
CA ILE A 43 9.57 -7.72 8.64
C ILE A 43 9.18 -7.06 9.96
N THR A 44 10.17 -6.87 10.83
CA THR A 44 9.99 -6.16 12.11
C THR A 44 10.13 -4.64 11.93
N PRO A 45 9.56 -3.82 12.81
CA PRO A 45 9.75 -2.37 12.80
C PRO A 45 11.21 -1.94 12.88
N CYS A 46 11.50 -0.69 12.55
CA CYS A 46 12.84 -0.13 12.71
C CYS A 46 13.20 0.01 14.21
N ILE A 47 14.33 -0.55 14.59
CA ILE A 47 14.82 -0.50 15.98
C ILE A 47 15.79 0.66 16.24
N ALA A 48 15.89 1.62 15.34
CA ALA A 48 16.72 2.82 15.45
C ALA A 48 18.21 2.54 15.76
N CYS A 49 18.74 1.39 15.38
CA CYS A 49 20.12 0.98 15.69
C CYS A 49 21.20 1.74 14.90
N LEU A 50 20.80 2.53 13.88
CA LEU A 50 21.69 3.28 12.98
C LEU A 50 22.76 2.44 12.25
N GLY A 51 22.60 1.12 12.21
CA GLY A 51 23.52 0.22 11.51
C GLY A 51 23.62 0.48 10.01
N CYS A 52 22.58 1.11 9.42
CA CYS A 52 22.50 1.46 8.00
C CYS A 52 23.18 2.80 7.63
N LYS A 53 23.66 3.59 8.59
CA LYS A 53 24.12 4.97 8.37
C LYS A 53 25.31 5.12 7.41
N LYS A 54 26.11 4.07 7.22
CA LYS A 54 27.32 4.12 6.38
C LYS A 54 27.09 3.65 4.95
N ASP A 55 26.16 2.71 4.74
CA ASP A 55 26.05 1.97 3.48
C ASP A 55 24.62 1.84 2.95
N ASN A 56 23.64 2.45 3.62
CA ASN A 56 22.21 2.35 3.30
C ASN A 56 21.69 0.89 3.26
N ILE A 57 22.30 0.01 4.06
CA ILE A 57 21.89 -1.40 4.21
C ILE A 57 21.38 -1.63 5.62
N CYS A 58 20.11 -2.01 5.75
CA CYS A 58 19.56 -2.39 7.05
C CYS A 58 20.24 -3.63 7.62
N LYS A 59 20.62 -3.59 8.90
CA LYS A 59 21.36 -4.68 9.59
C LYS A 59 20.45 -5.60 10.41
N VAL A 60 19.14 -5.33 10.47
CA VAL A 60 18.19 -6.23 11.11
C VAL A 60 18.08 -7.50 10.28
N LYS A 61 18.18 -8.65 10.94
CA LYS A 61 18.19 -9.98 10.30
C LYS A 61 16.75 -10.49 10.18
N ASP A 62 16.06 -10.05 9.14
CA ASP A 62 14.72 -10.49 8.74
C ASP A 62 14.59 -10.43 7.21
N ASP A 63 13.38 -10.47 6.65
CA ASP A 63 13.19 -10.49 5.19
C ASP A 63 13.32 -9.10 4.54
N PHE A 64 13.39 -8.00 5.32
CA PHE A 64 13.48 -6.66 4.75
C PHE A 64 14.74 -6.43 3.89
N PRO A 65 15.96 -6.86 4.23
CA PRO A 65 17.13 -6.66 3.38
C PRO A 65 16.96 -7.21 1.95
N GLN A 66 16.29 -8.34 1.80
CA GLN A 66 16.01 -8.92 0.49
C GLN A 66 14.97 -8.10 -0.28
N LEU A 67 13.90 -7.66 0.40
CA LEU A 67 12.91 -6.76 -0.17
C LEU A 67 13.53 -5.40 -0.55
N ALA A 68 14.42 -4.88 0.29
CA ALA A 68 15.13 -3.63 0.06
C ALA A 68 15.91 -3.64 -1.27
N GLU A 69 16.57 -4.75 -1.62
CA GLU A 69 17.27 -4.87 -2.90
C GLU A 69 16.31 -4.83 -4.10
N LYS A 70 15.10 -5.35 -3.97
CA LYS A 70 14.05 -5.24 -5.00
C LYS A 70 13.55 -3.81 -5.12
N VAL A 71 13.27 -3.15 -3.99
CA VAL A 71 12.86 -1.73 -3.96
C VAL A 71 13.93 -0.83 -4.57
N LYS A 72 15.21 -1.07 -4.29
CA LYS A 72 16.33 -0.30 -4.87
C LYS A 72 16.39 -0.39 -6.38
N LYS A 73 15.99 -1.52 -6.96
CA LYS A 73 16.02 -1.76 -8.42
C LYS A 73 14.78 -1.23 -9.14
N ALA A 74 13.74 -0.85 -8.41
CA ALA A 74 12.51 -0.35 -9.00
C ALA A 74 12.59 1.17 -9.27
N ASP A 75 12.05 1.61 -10.39
CA ASP A 75 11.94 3.03 -10.78
C ASP A 75 10.70 3.67 -10.16
N ALA A 76 9.69 2.86 -9.86
CA ALA A 76 8.47 3.28 -9.20
C ALA A 76 7.99 2.26 -8.17
N ILE A 77 7.27 2.73 -7.15
CA ILE A 77 6.68 1.91 -6.09
C ILE A 77 5.19 2.21 -5.92
N VAL A 78 4.38 1.16 -5.79
CA VAL A 78 2.97 1.27 -5.39
C VAL A 78 2.82 0.69 -3.99
N VAL A 79 2.43 1.49 -3.01
CA VAL A 79 2.30 1.03 -1.61
C VAL A 79 0.84 1.03 -1.20
N GLY A 80 0.32 -0.15 -0.88
CA GLY A 80 -1.04 -0.37 -0.43
C GLY A 80 -1.10 -0.78 1.03
N GLY A 81 -1.92 -0.05 1.81
CA GLY A 81 -2.24 -0.36 3.21
C GLY A 81 -3.74 -0.38 3.47
N TYR A 82 -4.13 -0.85 4.64
CA TYR A 82 -5.50 -0.78 5.12
C TYR A 82 -5.56 -0.08 6.49
N ALA A 83 -6.75 0.29 6.93
CA ALA A 83 -6.97 1.15 8.09
C ALA A 83 -7.53 0.41 9.31
N PRO A 84 -6.77 -0.43 10.04
CA PRO A 84 -7.20 -0.97 11.32
C PRO A 84 -7.11 0.14 12.38
N TYR A 85 -8.17 0.27 13.20
CA TYR A 85 -8.20 1.23 14.31
C TYR A 85 -7.84 2.68 13.90
N GLY A 86 -8.23 3.09 12.69
CA GLY A 86 -8.04 4.46 12.23
C GLY A 86 -6.60 4.84 11.84
N SER A 87 -5.73 3.88 11.56
CA SER A 87 -4.33 4.11 11.22
C SER A 87 -3.84 3.09 10.19
N VAL A 88 -2.68 3.34 9.58
CA VAL A 88 -2.04 2.38 8.68
C VAL A 88 -1.72 1.07 9.42
N ASP A 89 -1.95 -0.05 8.74
CA ASP A 89 -1.70 -1.38 9.28
C ASP A 89 -0.23 -1.62 9.67
N GLY A 90 -0.01 -2.55 10.60
CA GLY A 90 1.31 -2.84 11.16
C GLY A 90 2.32 -3.36 10.13
N PHE A 91 1.89 -4.11 9.10
CA PHE A 91 2.79 -4.60 8.05
C PHE A 91 3.30 -3.45 7.18
N THR A 92 2.39 -2.59 6.72
CA THR A 92 2.73 -1.40 5.94
C THR A 92 3.57 -0.45 6.78
N LYS A 93 3.21 -0.21 8.04
CA LYS A 93 3.96 0.67 8.94
C LYS A 93 5.39 0.18 9.16
N ALA A 94 5.59 -1.10 9.46
CA ALA A 94 6.92 -1.68 9.63
C ALA A 94 7.76 -1.53 8.35
N PHE A 95 7.20 -1.81 7.18
CA PHE A 95 7.87 -1.59 5.90
C PHE A 95 8.30 -0.13 5.70
N LEU A 96 7.38 0.82 5.90
CA LEU A 96 7.67 2.27 5.75
C LEU A 96 8.79 2.73 6.69
N GLU A 97 8.77 2.31 7.95
CA GLU A 97 9.84 2.64 8.91
C GLU A 97 11.21 2.09 8.47
N ARG A 98 11.21 0.94 7.84
CA ARG A 98 12.46 0.30 7.38
C ARG A 98 13.05 0.99 6.14
N LEU A 99 12.26 1.77 5.38
CA LEU A 99 12.77 2.63 4.30
C LEU A 99 13.76 3.69 4.83
N PHE A 100 13.72 4.01 6.14
CA PHE A 100 14.71 4.88 6.78
C PHE A 100 16.16 4.47 6.47
N SER A 101 16.43 3.17 6.24
CA SER A 101 17.74 2.71 5.84
C SER A 101 18.24 3.30 4.51
N PHE A 102 17.36 3.81 3.66
CA PHE A 102 17.70 4.40 2.36
C PHE A 102 18.03 5.90 2.42
N ARG A 103 17.71 6.56 3.53
CA ARG A 103 17.84 8.02 3.66
C ARG A 103 19.26 8.50 3.89
N HIS A 104 20.08 7.68 4.56
CA HIS A 104 21.43 8.10 4.95
C HIS A 104 22.28 8.46 3.76
N GLN A 105 23.02 9.59 3.88
CA GLN A 105 23.98 10.10 2.88
C GLN A 105 23.39 10.31 1.48
N ASN A 106 22.93 9.25 0.83
CA ASN A 106 22.60 9.28 -0.61
C ASN A 106 21.12 9.51 -0.91
N GLY A 107 20.21 9.30 0.05
CA GLY A 107 18.75 9.42 -0.18
C GLY A 107 18.30 8.58 -1.36
N LEU A 108 18.48 7.24 -1.29
CA LEU A 108 18.33 6.32 -2.43
C LEU A 108 16.93 6.32 -3.07
N ASN A 109 15.92 6.80 -2.35
CA ASN A 109 14.54 6.92 -2.86
C ASN A 109 14.25 8.27 -3.52
N ARG A 110 15.17 9.24 -3.40
CA ARG A 110 14.91 10.61 -3.89
C ARG A 110 14.59 10.61 -5.38
N GLY A 111 13.48 11.25 -5.71
CA GLY A 111 12.99 11.40 -7.08
C GLY A 111 12.30 10.16 -7.66
N ARG A 112 12.24 9.03 -6.97
CA ARG A 112 11.46 7.87 -7.44
C ARG A 112 9.97 8.16 -7.45
N LEU A 113 9.27 7.54 -8.37
CA LEU A 113 7.81 7.69 -8.48
C LEU A 113 7.11 6.79 -7.46
N ALA A 114 6.03 7.30 -6.87
CA ALA A 114 5.24 6.51 -5.94
C ALA A 114 3.73 6.70 -6.16
N VAL A 115 2.97 5.64 -5.89
CA VAL A 115 1.50 5.65 -5.82
C VAL A 115 1.08 5.08 -4.47
N VAL A 116 0.13 5.75 -3.84
CA VAL A 116 -0.46 5.35 -2.56
C VAL A 116 -1.80 4.67 -2.81
N VAL A 117 -2.05 3.56 -2.12
CA VAL A 117 -3.34 2.87 -2.08
C VAL A 117 -3.75 2.71 -0.62
N ALA A 118 -4.89 3.24 -0.24
CA ALA A 118 -5.46 3.08 1.10
C ALA A 118 -6.84 2.41 1.04
N SER A 119 -7.09 1.47 1.94
CA SER A 119 -8.37 0.80 2.09
C SER A 119 -8.92 0.98 3.51
N GLY A 120 -10.19 1.37 3.64
CA GLY A 120 -10.90 1.51 4.91
C GLY A 120 -12.29 0.90 4.86
N ILE A 121 -12.92 0.66 6.00
CA ILE A 121 -14.28 0.11 6.08
C ILE A 121 -15.32 1.24 5.92
N GLY A 122 -16.17 1.16 4.89
CA GLY A 122 -17.26 2.10 4.66
C GLY A 122 -16.84 3.49 4.13
N ARG A 123 -17.81 4.23 3.60
CA ARG A 123 -17.61 5.63 3.18
C ARG A 123 -17.53 6.53 4.41
N GLY A 124 -16.48 7.36 4.48
CA GLY A 124 -16.28 8.26 5.63
C GLY A 124 -15.87 7.54 6.91
N ALA A 125 -15.49 6.25 6.83
CA ALA A 125 -14.95 5.55 7.98
C ALA A 125 -13.69 6.22 8.51
N PRO A 126 -13.54 6.35 9.83
CA PRO A 126 -12.31 6.84 10.43
C PRO A 126 -11.11 6.03 9.95
N GLY A 127 -10.03 6.71 9.61
CA GLY A 127 -8.76 6.06 9.31
C GLY A 127 -8.43 5.85 7.85
N LEU A 128 -9.38 5.97 6.91
CA LEU A 128 -9.05 5.86 5.48
C LEU A 128 -8.17 7.03 5.02
N GLU A 129 -8.56 8.25 5.36
CA GLU A 129 -7.80 9.45 5.03
C GLU A 129 -6.46 9.46 5.76
N GLU A 130 -6.46 9.17 7.05
CA GLU A 130 -5.26 9.12 7.90
C GLU A 130 -4.28 8.05 7.41
N THR A 131 -4.76 6.86 7.03
CA THR A 131 -3.92 5.81 6.45
C THR A 131 -3.27 6.26 5.15
N SER A 132 -4.06 6.88 4.27
CA SER A 132 -3.58 7.43 3.02
C SER A 132 -2.49 8.48 3.26
N GLN A 133 -2.75 9.45 4.14
CA GLN A 133 -1.80 10.49 4.50
C GLN A 133 -0.54 9.97 5.18
N GLN A 134 -0.64 8.94 6.01
CA GLN A 134 0.52 8.33 6.67
C GLN A 134 1.44 7.64 5.67
N ILE A 135 0.90 6.92 4.69
CA ILE A 135 1.69 6.30 3.62
C ILE A 135 2.32 7.39 2.74
N GLU A 136 1.52 8.35 2.29
CA GLU A 136 1.98 9.47 1.46
C GLU A 136 3.08 10.26 2.15
N HIS A 137 2.89 10.64 3.41
CA HIS A 137 3.88 11.36 4.19
C HIS A 137 5.21 10.60 4.29
N ALA A 138 5.17 9.30 4.58
CA ALA A 138 6.37 8.48 4.68
C ALA A 138 7.15 8.44 3.35
N LEU A 139 6.46 8.25 2.22
CA LEU A 139 7.09 8.22 0.89
C LEU A 139 7.61 9.60 0.47
N THR A 140 6.88 10.67 0.80
CA THR A 140 7.32 12.06 0.55
C THR A 140 8.57 12.40 1.37
N VAL A 141 8.63 11.98 2.63
CA VAL A 141 9.80 12.17 3.50
C VAL A 141 11.01 11.38 2.99
N GLU A 142 10.80 10.26 2.32
CA GLU A 142 11.84 9.53 1.58
C GLU A 142 12.29 10.25 0.30
N GLY A 143 11.66 11.37 -0.07
CA GLY A 143 11.96 12.16 -1.27
C GLY A 143 11.34 11.62 -2.56
N MET A 144 10.33 10.76 -2.47
CA MET A 144 9.61 10.24 -3.62
C MET A 144 8.61 11.26 -4.18
N GLU A 145 8.35 11.19 -5.49
CA GLU A 145 7.31 11.95 -6.17
C GLU A 145 6.01 11.15 -6.19
N ILE A 146 4.97 11.66 -5.52
CA ILE A 146 3.66 11.01 -5.46
C ILE A 146 2.87 11.33 -6.72
N LEU A 147 2.51 10.30 -7.48
CA LEU A 147 1.74 10.44 -8.73
C LEU A 147 0.24 10.25 -8.55
N GLY A 148 -0.16 9.57 -7.50
CA GLY A 148 -1.56 9.32 -7.23
C GLY A 148 -1.79 8.77 -5.84
N ASN A 149 -3.02 8.98 -5.37
CA ASN A 149 -3.49 8.55 -4.07
C ASN A 149 -4.88 7.92 -4.24
N LEU A 150 -4.94 6.60 -4.21
CA LEU A 150 -6.14 5.81 -4.45
C LEU A 150 -6.74 5.37 -3.11
N LYS A 151 -7.98 5.77 -2.85
CA LYS A 151 -8.71 5.46 -1.62
C LYS A 151 -9.92 4.61 -1.93
N ILE A 152 -10.02 3.43 -1.32
CA ILE A 152 -11.08 2.47 -1.57
C ILE A 152 -11.84 2.08 -0.31
N THR A 153 -13.12 1.81 -0.50
CA THR A 153 -13.94 1.16 0.52
C THR A 153 -13.63 -0.33 0.54
N GLY A 154 -13.22 -0.82 1.71
CA GLY A 154 -13.04 -2.24 2.00
C GLY A 154 -14.25 -2.84 2.72
N ASN A 155 -14.11 -4.08 3.12
CA ASN A 155 -15.13 -4.85 3.82
C ASN A 155 -14.80 -4.93 5.32
N PRO A 156 -15.76 -4.66 6.22
CA PRO A 156 -15.55 -4.92 7.64
C PRO A 156 -15.45 -6.44 7.88
N GLU A 157 -14.61 -6.84 8.80
CA GLU A 157 -14.40 -8.24 9.19
C GLU A 157 -15.69 -8.88 9.69
N CYS A 158 -16.64 -8.10 10.18
CA CYS A 158 -17.95 -8.55 10.64
C CYS A 158 -18.79 -9.24 9.54
N LEU A 159 -18.51 -8.97 8.27
CA LEU A 159 -19.15 -9.67 7.15
C LEU A 159 -18.68 -11.13 7.03
N VAL A 160 -17.53 -11.49 7.58
CA VAL A 160 -16.93 -12.83 7.42
C VAL A 160 -16.69 -13.59 8.73
N CYS A 161 -16.79 -12.92 9.88
CA CYS A 161 -16.50 -13.52 11.19
C CYS A 161 -17.56 -14.55 11.68
N GLY A 162 -18.73 -14.58 11.05
CA GLY A 162 -19.85 -15.45 11.42
C GLY A 162 -20.75 -14.91 12.54
N PHE A 163 -20.38 -13.82 13.21
CA PHE A 163 -21.10 -13.23 14.32
C PHE A 163 -21.57 -11.77 14.07
N GLY A 164 -21.33 -11.26 12.88
CA GLY A 164 -21.54 -9.84 12.58
C GLY A 164 -22.93 -9.32 12.91
N SER A 165 -23.99 -10.11 12.66
CA SER A 165 -25.38 -9.72 12.92
C SER A 165 -25.76 -9.71 14.41
N THR A 166 -25.03 -10.42 15.27
CA THR A 166 -25.39 -10.61 16.69
C THR A 166 -24.36 -10.07 17.68
N CYS A 167 -23.19 -9.66 17.20
CA CYS A 167 -22.08 -9.17 18.00
C CYS A 167 -22.36 -7.76 18.54
N SER A 168 -22.23 -7.55 19.84
CA SER A 168 -22.36 -6.23 20.47
C SER A 168 -21.28 -5.22 20.04
N MET A 169 -20.16 -5.70 19.47
CA MET A 169 -19.04 -4.90 18.97
C MET A 169 -19.00 -4.88 17.42
N SER A 170 -20.11 -5.21 16.78
CA SER A 170 -20.16 -5.24 15.32
C SER A 170 -19.96 -3.86 14.70
N ALA A 171 -19.16 -3.80 13.64
CA ALA A 171 -19.04 -2.61 12.81
C ALA A 171 -20.17 -2.46 11.77
N LEU A 172 -21.04 -3.47 11.60
CA LEU A 172 -22.12 -3.42 10.61
C LEU A 172 -23.08 -2.25 10.83
N PRO A 173 -23.49 -1.88 12.06
CA PRO A 173 -24.33 -0.71 12.28
C PRO A 173 -23.70 0.61 11.80
N TRP A 174 -22.39 0.73 11.89
CA TRP A 174 -21.69 1.94 11.42
C TRP A 174 -21.64 2.02 9.89
N VAL A 175 -21.61 0.87 9.22
CA VAL A 175 -21.47 0.80 7.75
C VAL A 175 -22.82 0.74 7.07
N PHE A 176 -23.80 0.01 7.65
CA PHE A 176 -25.08 -0.32 7.01
C PHE A 176 -26.32 0.16 7.80
N GLY A 177 -26.12 0.92 8.90
CA GLY A 177 -27.24 1.35 9.75
C GLY A 177 -27.90 0.17 10.46
N ASP A 178 -29.25 0.19 10.55
CA ASP A 178 -30.02 -0.82 11.30
C ASP A 178 -30.01 -2.20 10.63
N ASP A 179 -29.66 -2.28 9.32
CA ASP A 179 -29.59 -3.57 8.63
C ASP A 179 -28.22 -4.25 8.83
N THR A 180 -28.16 -5.05 9.89
CA THR A 180 -26.95 -5.85 10.23
C THR A 180 -26.95 -7.25 9.64
N THR A 181 -27.91 -7.60 8.76
CA THR A 181 -27.96 -8.89 8.09
C THR A 181 -26.77 -9.04 7.14
N VAL A 182 -26.03 -10.14 7.22
CA VAL A 182 -24.91 -10.41 6.33
C VAL A 182 -25.43 -11.03 5.03
N THR A 183 -25.32 -10.27 3.94
CA THR A 183 -25.78 -10.66 2.60
C THR A 183 -24.68 -10.41 1.56
N PRO A 184 -24.67 -11.15 0.41
CA PRO A 184 -23.63 -11.02 -0.61
C PRO A 184 -23.48 -9.62 -1.22
N ASP A 185 -24.56 -8.85 -1.30
CA ASP A 185 -24.58 -7.49 -1.84
C ASP A 185 -23.88 -6.45 -0.97
N LYS A 186 -23.65 -6.77 0.32
CA LYS A 186 -22.88 -5.92 1.25
C LYS A 186 -21.38 -6.00 1.07
N PHE A 187 -20.89 -6.96 0.28
CA PHE A 187 -19.46 -7.08 0.01
C PHE A 187 -19.03 -6.13 -1.11
N CYS A 188 -18.20 -5.17 -0.77
CA CYS A 188 -17.59 -4.27 -1.73
C CYS A 188 -16.46 -4.96 -2.51
N LYS A 189 -16.47 -4.83 -3.83
CA LYS A 189 -15.34 -5.18 -4.70
C LYS A 189 -14.70 -3.90 -5.21
N VAL A 190 -13.39 -3.88 -5.31
CA VAL A 190 -12.67 -2.71 -5.82
C VAL A 190 -12.99 -2.44 -7.30
N GLU A 191 -13.27 -3.46 -8.07
CA GLU A 191 -13.64 -3.38 -9.47
C GLU A 191 -14.98 -2.64 -9.69
N ASP A 192 -15.89 -2.68 -8.70
CA ASP A 192 -17.18 -2.01 -8.72
C ASP A 192 -17.07 -0.53 -8.30
N GLN A 193 -15.91 -0.09 -7.83
CA GLN A 193 -15.59 1.30 -7.50
C GLN A 193 -14.96 1.99 -8.73
N SER A 194 -15.76 2.22 -9.76
CA SER A 194 -15.32 2.59 -11.11
C SER A 194 -14.33 3.75 -11.15
N ASP A 195 -14.58 4.82 -10.40
CA ASP A 195 -13.76 6.03 -10.41
C ASP A 195 -12.31 5.72 -9.98
N VAL A 196 -12.15 4.95 -8.91
CA VAL A 196 -10.82 4.58 -8.38
C VAL A 196 -10.18 3.49 -9.23
N TRP A 197 -10.99 2.55 -9.72
CA TRP A 197 -10.51 1.48 -10.58
C TRP A 197 -9.97 2.01 -11.91
N ASP A 198 -10.64 2.99 -12.51
CA ASP A 198 -10.20 3.63 -13.75
C ASP A 198 -8.99 4.55 -13.52
N GLN A 199 -8.94 5.26 -12.39
CA GLN A 199 -7.73 5.99 -11.99
C GLN A 199 -6.52 5.06 -11.87
N ALA A 200 -6.67 3.88 -11.27
CA ALA A 200 -5.57 2.90 -11.16
C ALA A 200 -5.05 2.48 -12.53
N LYS A 201 -5.96 2.25 -13.50
CA LYS A 201 -5.59 1.91 -14.87
C LYS A 201 -4.89 3.04 -15.62
N GLN A 202 -5.20 4.31 -15.29
CA GLN A 202 -4.54 5.48 -15.88
C GLN A 202 -3.17 5.74 -15.26
N LEU A 203 -2.98 5.44 -13.98
CA LEU A 203 -1.71 5.67 -13.29
C LEU A 203 -0.57 4.81 -13.83
N GLY A 204 -0.84 3.57 -14.23
CA GLY A 204 0.18 2.71 -14.82
C GLY A 204 0.86 3.32 -16.05
N PRO A 205 0.13 3.68 -17.11
CA PRO A 205 0.72 4.37 -18.29
C PRO A 205 1.41 5.68 -17.91
N ASN A 206 0.87 6.44 -16.98
CA ASN A 206 1.47 7.71 -16.51
C ASN A 206 2.85 7.49 -15.87
N ILE A 207 2.99 6.43 -15.07
CA ILE A 207 4.27 6.01 -14.49
C ILE A 207 5.27 5.67 -15.63
N ALA A 208 4.85 4.85 -16.59
CA ALA A 208 5.70 4.40 -17.68
C ALA A 208 6.19 5.59 -18.53
N GLU A 209 5.32 6.53 -18.85
CA GLU A 209 5.66 7.74 -19.59
C GLU A 209 6.66 8.61 -18.82
N LYS A 210 6.41 8.86 -17.53
CA LYS A 210 7.33 9.65 -16.70
C LYS A 210 8.72 9.02 -16.57
N ILE A 211 8.80 7.70 -16.41
CA ILE A 211 10.08 6.99 -16.38
C ILE A 211 10.80 7.15 -17.71
N LYS A 212 10.11 6.95 -18.83
CA LYS A 212 10.69 7.13 -20.18
C LYS A 212 11.26 8.53 -20.39
N ASN A 213 10.53 9.55 -19.98
CA ASN A 213 10.95 10.95 -20.14
C ASN A 213 12.20 11.27 -19.31
N ARG A 214 12.40 10.62 -18.14
CA ARG A 214 13.59 10.80 -17.29
C ARG A 214 14.86 10.13 -17.87
N VAL A 215 14.71 9.09 -18.65
CA VAL A 215 15.84 8.39 -19.29
C VAL A 215 16.36 9.18 -20.50
N LEU A 216 15.54 10.09 -21.06
CA LEU A 216 15.87 10.91 -22.22
C LEU A 216 16.51 12.26 -21.88
N MET A 217 16.56 12.63 -20.60
CA MET A 217 17.22 13.82 -20.05
C MET A 217 18.62 13.48 -19.52
#